data_fa727136ab113b8fd3f22e4a2c05e84c
#
_entry.id   fa727136ab113b8fd3f22e4a2c05e84c
#
_cell.length_a   1.000
_cell.length_b   1.000
_cell.length_c   1.000
_cell.angle_alpha   90.00
_cell.angle_beta   90.00
_cell.angle_gamma   90.00
#
_symmetry.space_group_name_H-M   'P 1'
#
loop_
_entity.id
_entity.type
_entity.pdbx_description
1 polymer ?
#
loop_
_entity_poly.entity_id
_entity_poly.type
_entity_poly.pdbx_seq_one_letter_code
_entity_poly.pdbx_strand_id
1 'polypeptide(L)'
;IALVGMSCQSSIVPVAKSRKIGKVGNRFALNIGLLCSKSFDEAIFEELFEQKYGLDRRTIKKTNIKGVFQIWTHDGGYYEINLKECHAWTREGCNYCPDFAAEHADISTGGIGKYSDWTLTIIRTPIGREIIMKMLEQGYLIGRPGDDDPGAIELMHKLSQKSRSRWPDFAWEQPALLPTRK
;
A
#
# COMPACT_ATOMS: atom_id res chain seq x y z
N ILE A 1 -18.88 -4.08 -7.79
CA ILE A 1 -17.86 -3.04 -7.70
C ILE A 1 -16.54 -3.70 -7.27
N ALA A 2 -15.43 -3.34 -7.91
CA ALA A 2 -14.10 -3.62 -7.39
C ALA A 2 -13.59 -2.37 -6.63
N LEU A 3 -13.00 -2.58 -5.45
CA LEU A 3 -12.25 -1.57 -4.73
C LEU A 3 -10.76 -1.79 -5.00
N VAL A 4 -10.06 -0.74 -5.38
CA VAL A 4 -8.59 -0.72 -5.40
C VAL A 4 -8.13 0.40 -4.48
N GLY A 5 -7.29 0.10 -3.49
CA GLY A 5 -6.86 1.11 -2.54
C GLY A 5 -5.74 0.67 -1.62
N MET A 6 -5.19 1.62 -0.88
CA MET A 6 -4.19 1.34 0.14
C MET A 6 -4.77 0.47 1.27
N SER A 7 -3.91 -0.10 2.10
CA SER A 7 -4.29 -0.98 3.21
C SER A 7 -5.46 -0.44 4.06
N CYS A 8 -5.40 0.84 4.46
CA CYS A 8 -6.46 1.48 5.24
C CYS A 8 -7.80 1.62 4.47
N GLN A 9 -7.77 1.72 3.14
CA GLN A 9 -8.96 1.77 2.30
C GLN A 9 -9.51 0.37 2.05
N SER A 10 -8.67 -0.61 1.78
CA SER A 10 -9.09 -1.99 1.53
C SER A 10 -9.76 -2.63 2.76
N SER A 11 -9.41 -2.19 3.98
CA SER A 11 -10.05 -2.65 5.21
C SER A 11 -11.54 -2.28 5.33
N ILE A 12 -12.01 -1.29 4.55
CA ILE A 12 -13.42 -0.87 4.55
C ILE A 12 -14.35 -2.01 4.10
N VAL A 13 -13.91 -2.83 3.13
CA VAL A 13 -14.75 -3.91 2.58
C VAL A 13 -15.13 -4.97 3.62
N PRO A 14 -14.19 -5.61 4.32
CA PRO A 14 -14.54 -6.59 5.35
C PRO A 14 -15.27 -5.95 6.54
N VAL A 15 -14.95 -4.71 6.90
CA VAL A 15 -15.67 -3.98 7.95
C VAL A 15 -17.13 -3.75 7.56
N ALA A 16 -17.39 -3.29 6.32
CA ALA A 16 -18.75 -3.10 5.83
C ALA A 16 -19.54 -4.41 5.80
N LYS A 17 -18.92 -5.50 5.40
CA LYS A 17 -19.53 -6.84 5.38
C LYS A 17 -19.82 -7.35 6.80
N SER A 18 -18.85 -7.26 7.72
CA SER A 18 -18.99 -7.74 9.11
C SER A 18 -20.06 -6.97 9.89
N ARG A 19 -20.17 -5.67 9.66
CA ARG A 19 -21.18 -4.80 10.28
C ARG A 19 -22.52 -4.86 9.58
N LYS A 20 -22.68 -5.72 8.59
CA LYS A 20 -23.92 -5.86 7.79
C LYS A 20 -24.44 -4.51 7.28
N ILE A 21 -23.52 -3.65 6.83
CA ILE A 21 -23.87 -2.35 6.25
C ILE A 21 -24.51 -2.60 4.88
N GLY A 22 -25.68 -3.20 4.92
CA GLY A 22 -26.71 -3.35 3.93
C GLY A 22 -26.22 -3.44 2.48
N LYS A 23 -26.83 -2.59 1.66
CA LYS A 23 -26.61 -2.56 0.20
C LYS A 23 -25.16 -2.23 -0.20
N VAL A 24 -24.37 -1.55 0.65
CA VAL A 24 -23.00 -1.14 0.32
C VAL A 24 -22.04 -2.31 0.42
N GLY A 25 -22.01 -3.03 1.54
CA GLY A 25 -21.09 -4.16 1.75
C GLY A 25 -21.25 -5.27 0.70
N ASN A 26 -22.50 -5.54 0.29
CA ASN A 26 -22.78 -6.59 -0.68
C ASN A 26 -22.43 -6.23 -2.14
N ARG A 27 -22.15 -4.97 -2.42
CA ARG A 27 -21.75 -4.51 -3.77
C ARG A 27 -20.27 -4.71 -4.08
N PHE A 28 -19.44 -4.92 -3.06
CA PHE A 28 -18.03 -5.19 -3.26
C PHE A 28 -17.80 -6.65 -3.66
N ALA A 29 -17.53 -6.85 -4.94
CA ALA A 29 -17.23 -8.17 -5.51
C ALA A 29 -15.75 -8.52 -5.41
N LEU A 30 -14.85 -7.51 -5.44
CA LEU A 30 -13.41 -7.69 -5.40
C LEU A 30 -12.76 -6.53 -4.63
N ASN A 31 -11.74 -6.86 -3.84
CA ASN A 31 -10.94 -5.91 -3.07
C ASN A 31 -9.45 -6.11 -3.37
N ILE A 32 -8.84 -5.12 -4.02
CA ILE A 32 -7.40 -5.13 -4.35
C ILE A 32 -6.71 -4.10 -3.46
N GLY A 33 -5.81 -4.57 -2.60
CA GLY A 33 -5.06 -3.74 -1.69
C GLY A 33 -3.66 -3.44 -2.20
N LEU A 34 -3.20 -2.21 -2.02
CA LEU A 34 -1.85 -1.78 -2.38
C LEU A 34 -0.95 -1.86 -1.15
N LEU A 35 0.25 -2.42 -1.30
CA LEU A 35 1.29 -2.38 -0.26
C LEU A 35 1.63 -0.93 0.04
N CYS A 36 1.49 -0.51 1.30
CA CYS A 36 1.64 0.89 1.67
C CYS A 36 2.33 1.06 3.03
N SER A 37 3.47 1.73 3.06
CA SER A 37 4.14 2.05 4.32
C SER A 37 3.63 3.34 4.97
N LYS A 38 3.32 4.35 4.17
CA LYS A 38 2.74 5.64 4.60
C LYS A 38 2.34 6.50 3.41
N SER A 39 1.57 7.54 3.67
CA SER A 39 1.27 8.63 2.75
C SER A 39 1.73 9.96 3.35
N PHE A 40 2.06 10.90 2.50
CA PHE A 40 2.47 12.24 2.91
C PHE A 40 1.32 13.23 2.79
N ASP A 41 1.36 14.27 3.60
CA ASP A 41 0.47 15.41 3.49
C ASP A 41 0.81 16.24 2.25
N GLU A 42 -0.17 16.96 1.73
CA GLU A 42 0.01 17.80 0.55
C GLU A 42 1.01 18.94 0.78
N ALA A 43 1.14 19.41 2.03
CA ALA A 43 2.09 20.44 2.41
C ALA A 43 3.56 20.08 2.07
N ILE A 44 3.88 18.79 1.87
CA ILE A 44 5.21 18.35 1.44
C ILE A 44 5.61 18.99 0.10
N PHE A 45 4.66 19.22 -0.81
CA PHE A 45 4.96 19.83 -2.10
C PHE A 45 5.37 21.28 -1.95
N GLU A 46 4.68 22.03 -1.10
CA GLU A 46 4.97 23.44 -0.87
C GLU A 46 6.19 23.63 0.02
N GLU A 47 6.20 23.02 1.20
CA GLU A 47 7.20 23.31 2.23
C GLU A 47 8.55 22.63 1.93
N LEU A 48 8.53 21.35 1.50
CA LEU A 48 9.76 20.62 1.24
C LEU A 48 10.22 20.82 -0.20
N PHE A 49 9.37 20.54 -1.20
CA PHE A 49 9.84 20.52 -2.59
C PHE A 49 10.03 21.94 -3.15
N GLU A 50 9.03 22.83 -2.98
CA GLU A 50 9.13 24.18 -3.54
C GLU A 50 10.02 25.10 -2.69
N GLN A 51 9.74 25.24 -1.39
CA GLN A 51 10.44 26.22 -0.55
C GLN A 51 11.88 25.80 -0.27
N LYS A 52 12.14 24.53 0.04
CA LYS A 52 13.47 24.07 0.41
C LYS A 52 14.33 23.64 -0.79
N TYR A 53 13.74 22.91 -1.75
CA TYR A 53 14.47 22.37 -2.89
C TYR A 53 14.28 23.16 -4.18
N GLY A 54 13.42 24.17 -4.22
CA GLY A 54 13.14 24.98 -5.41
C GLY A 54 12.44 24.22 -6.54
N LEU A 55 11.80 23.10 -6.24
CA LEU A 55 11.14 22.22 -7.20
C LEU A 55 9.67 22.60 -7.34
N ASP A 56 9.29 23.31 -8.40
CA ASP A 56 7.89 23.60 -8.70
C ASP A 56 7.12 22.29 -8.93
N ARG A 57 6.05 22.04 -8.13
CA ARG A 57 5.21 20.83 -8.24
C ARG A 57 4.68 20.60 -9.65
N ARG A 58 4.44 21.64 -10.43
CA ARG A 58 3.94 21.57 -11.82
C ARG A 58 4.95 20.99 -12.80
N THR A 59 6.22 21.02 -12.45
CA THR A 59 7.28 20.41 -13.27
C THR A 59 7.47 18.92 -12.99
N ILE A 60 6.90 18.39 -11.90
CA ILE A 60 7.04 17.01 -11.51
C ILE A 60 6.26 16.10 -12.46
N LYS A 61 6.97 15.24 -13.16
CA LYS A 61 6.43 14.24 -14.08
C LYS A 61 6.10 12.92 -13.37
N LYS A 62 6.96 12.50 -12.43
CA LYS A 62 6.87 11.20 -11.78
C LYS A 62 7.57 11.26 -10.43
N THR A 63 7.00 10.57 -9.46
CA THR A 63 7.65 10.29 -8.18
C THR A 63 7.73 8.79 -7.91
N ASN A 64 8.71 8.36 -7.14
CA ASN A 64 8.84 6.99 -6.66
C ASN A 64 9.52 6.98 -5.29
N ILE A 65 9.34 5.91 -4.52
CA ILE A 65 10.00 5.71 -3.23
C ILE A 65 10.75 4.38 -3.26
N LYS A 66 12.08 4.47 -3.32
CA LYS A 66 12.96 3.29 -3.28
C LYS A 66 14.16 3.57 -2.40
N GLY A 67 13.95 3.54 -1.06
CA GLY A 67 14.96 3.95 -0.08
C GLY A 67 15.13 5.47 0.06
N VAL A 68 14.94 6.19 -1.03
CA VAL A 68 14.89 7.66 -1.12
C VAL A 68 13.59 8.08 -1.82
N PHE A 69 13.21 9.35 -1.69
CA PHE A 69 12.12 9.92 -2.47
C PHE A 69 12.69 10.42 -3.79
N GLN A 70 12.32 9.76 -4.89
CA GLN A 70 12.81 10.03 -6.24
C GLN A 70 11.81 10.90 -6.99
N ILE A 71 12.29 11.94 -7.66
CA ILE A 71 11.47 12.89 -8.42
C ILE A 71 12.07 13.06 -9.83
N TRP A 72 11.24 12.88 -10.84
CA TRP A 72 11.55 13.19 -12.23
C TRP A 72 10.71 14.35 -12.70
N THR A 73 11.32 15.29 -13.40
CA THR A 73 10.65 16.47 -13.96
C THR A 73 10.42 16.34 -15.47
N HIS A 74 9.51 17.14 -16.02
CA HIS A 74 9.17 17.11 -17.43
C HIS A 74 10.32 17.56 -18.34
N ASP A 75 11.25 18.39 -17.84
CA ASP A 75 12.45 18.86 -18.51
C ASP A 75 13.63 17.86 -18.45
N GLY A 76 13.41 16.68 -17.84
CA GLY A 76 14.40 15.62 -17.72
C GLY A 76 15.25 15.68 -16.45
N GLY A 77 14.96 16.59 -15.52
CA GLY A 77 15.62 16.66 -14.22
C GLY A 77 15.31 15.41 -13.36
N TYR A 78 16.28 15.04 -12.51
CA TYR A 78 16.16 13.95 -11.54
C TYR A 78 16.69 14.41 -10.19
N TYR A 79 15.92 14.16 -9.13
CA TYR A 79 16.23 14.55 -7.76
C TYR A 79 15.98 13.39 -6.80
N GLU A 80 16.84 13.29 -5.79
CA GLU A 80 16.66 12.35 -4.68
C GLU A 80 16.60 13.13 -3.36
N ILE A 81 15.56 12.90 -2.59
CA ILE A 81 15.38 13.47 -1.25
C ILE A 81 15.43 12.34 -0.23
N ASN A 82 16.17 12.55 0.85
CA ASN A 82 16.23 11.56 1.93
C ASN A 82 14.83 11.32 2.52
N LEU A 83 14.42 10.07 2.53
CA LEU A 83 13.08 9.72 3.00
C LEU A 83 12.84 10.09 4.48
N LYS A 84 13.91 10.12 5.30
CA LYS A 84 13.78 10.56 6.70
C LYS A 84 13.33 12.03 6.80
N GLU A 85 13.76 12.85 5.87
CA GLU A 85 13.37 14.25 5.79
C GLU A 85 11.89 14.41 5.46
N CYS A 86 11.37 13.55 4.58
CA CYS A 86 9.94 13.54 4.24
C CYS A 86 9.03 13.12 5.40
N HIS A 87 9.58 12.53 6.46
CA HIS A 87 8.77 11.99 7.57
C HIS A 87 8.02 13.07 8.35
N ALA A 88 8.48 14.33 8.35
CA ALA A 88 7.77 15.43 9.00
C ALA A 88 6.36 15.65 8.41
N TRP A 89 6.19 15.32 7.12
CA TRP A 89 4.91 15.42 6.39
C TRP A 89 4.15 14.09 6.31
N THR A 90 4.50 13.09 7.13
CA THR A 90 3.70 11.85 7.19
C THR A 90 2.30 12.18 7.72
N ARG A 91 1.25 11.74 7.00
CA ARG A 91 -0.12 11.89 7.49
C ARG A 91 -0.26 11.24 8.86
N GLU A 92 -0.91 11.94 9.79
CA GLU A 92 -1.03 11.52 11.18
C GLU A 92 -1.54 10.08 11.33
N GLY A 93 -2.62 9.71 10.64
CA GLY A 93 -3.16 8.36 10.67
C GLY A 93 -2.20 7.26 10.20
N CYS A 94 -1.19 7.60 9.38
CA CYS A 94 -0.18 6.64 8.93
C CYS A 94 0.82 6.27 10.04
N ASN A 95 0.97 7.10 11.06
CA ASN A 95 1.84 6.82 12.20
C ASN A 95 1.28 5.69 13.08
N TYR A 96 -0.02 5.43 13.00
CA TYR A 96 -0.73 4.39 13.76
C TYR A 96 -1.20 3.23 12.88
N CYS A 97 -0.95 3.26 11.57
CA CYS A 97 -1.43 2.23 10.66
C CYS A 97 -0.65 0.91 10.83
N PRO A 98 -1.29 -0.19 11.26
CA PRO A 98 -0.62 -1.46 11.50
C PRO A 98 -0.46 -2.33 10.25
N ASP A 99 -1.09 -1.96 9.14
CA ASP A 99 -1.20 -2.81 7.96
C ASP A 99 -0.38 -2.25 6.78
N PHE A 100 0.78 -2.88 6.53
CA PHE A 100 1.59 -2.62 5.35
C PHE A 100 1.08 -3.39 4.12
N ALA A 101 0.68 -4.64 4.34
CA ALA A 101 0.50 -5.62 3.28
C ALA A 101 -0.94 -5.72 2.75
N ALA A 102 -1.84 -4.82 3.16
CA ALA A 102 -3.26 -4.83 2.82
C ALA A 102 -3.91 -6.19 3.14
N GLU A 103 -3.76 -6.64 4.39
CA GLU A 103 -4.14 -7.98 4.84
C GLU A 103 -5.63 -8.30 4.72
N HIS A 104 -6.45 -7.28 4.56
CA HIS A 104 -7.91 -7.40 4.43
C HIS A 104 -8.40 -7.42 2.98
N ALA A 105 -7.51 -7.38 2.01
CA ALA A 105 -7.86 -7.45 0.59
C ALA A 105 -8.03 -8.90 0.10
N ASP A 106 -8.64 -9.08 -1.06
CA ASP A 106 -8.67 -10.37 -1.77
C ASP A 106 -7.33 -10.64 -2.46
N ILE A 107 -6.74 -9.58 -2.99
CA ILE A 107 -5.43 -9.56 -3.65
C ILE A 107 -4.67 -8.37 -3.09
N SER A 108 -3.43 -8.57 -2.64
CA SER A 108 -2.53 -7.46 -2.27
C SER A 108 -1.40 -7.38 -3.27
N THR A 109 -1.02 -6.15 -3.67
CA THR A 109 -0.01 -5.97 -4.71
C THR A 109 0.84 -4.73 -4.46
N GLY A 110 2.11 -4.78 -4.89
CA GLY A 110 3.02 -3.65 -4.78
C GLY A 110 4.40 -3.90 -5.37
N GLY A 111 5.04 -2.83 -5.81
CA GLY A 111 6.41 -2.85 -6.35
C GLY A 111 7.42 -2.99 -5.21
N ILE A 112 7.80 -4.23 -4.89
CA ILE A 112 8.79 -4.57 -3.86
C ILE A 112 9.73 -5.65 -4.38
N GLY A 113 10.99 -5.63 -3.95
CA GLY A 113 11.99 -6.60 -4.36
C GLY A 113 12.99 -6.07 -5.39
N LYS A 114 13.78 -6.97 -5.95
CA LYS A 114 14.91 -6.64 -6.86
C LYS A 114 14.48 -6.31 -8.29
N TYR A 115 13.33 -6.81 -8.72
CA TYR A 115 12.83 -6.64 -10.07
C TYR A 115 11.93 -5.41 -10.19
N SER A 116 12.42 -4.35 -10.81
CA SER A 116 11.74 -3.05 -10.89
C SER A 116 10.53 -3.01 -11.85
N ASP A 117 10.45 -3.97 -12.76
CA ASP A 117 9.40 -4.16 -13.77
C ASP A 117 8.36 -5.23 -13.38
N TRP A 118 8.53 -5.81 -12.20
CA TRP A 118 7.61 -6.80 -11.65
C TRP A 118 6.91 -6.28 -10.39
N THR A 119 5.74 -6.83 -10.14
CA THR A 119 4.92 -6.48 -8.99
C THR A 119 4.68 -7.73 -8.13
N LEU A 120 5.08 -7.69 -6.86
CA LEU A 120 4.72 -8.75 -5.91
C LEU A 120 3.20 -8.76 -5.74
N THR A 121 2.61 -9.94 -5.91
CA THR A 121 1.17 -10.14 -5.75
C THR A 121 0.90 -11.27 -4.75
N ILE A 122 0.11 -10.98 -3.74
CA ILE A 122 -0.28 -11.91 -2.68
C ILE A 122 -1.77 -12.22 -2.85
N ILE A 123 -2.08 -13.47 -3.09
CA ILE A 123 -3.46 -13.97 -3.22
C ILE A 123 -3.93 -14.41 -1.85
N ARG A 124 -5.04 -13.82 -1.34
CA ARG A 124 -5.50 -14.01 0.03
C ARG A 124 -6.82 -14.75 0.15
N THR A 125 -7.65 -14.69 -0.87
CA THR A 125 -8.99 -15.30 -0.84
C THR A 125 -9.25 -16.16 -2.09
N PRO A 126 -10.25 -17.07 -2.02
CA PRO A 126 -10.62 -17.88 -3.19
C PRO A 126 -11.00 -17.04 -4.42
N ILE A 127 -11.71 -15.92 -4.22
CA ILE A 127 -12.08 -15.03 -5.34
C ILE A 127 -10.87 -14.35 -5.96
N GLY A 128 -9.91 -13.92 -5.12
CA GLY A 128 -8.64 -13.37 -5.60
C GLY A 128 -7.88 -14.40 -6.44
N ARG A 129 -7.86 -15.66 -5.99
CA ARG A 129 -7.23 -16.76 -6.73
C ARG A 129 -7.91 -17.02 -8.07
N GLU A 130 -9.22 -17.12 -8.08
CA GLU A 130 -10.00 -17.36 -9.30
C GLU A 130 -9.68 -16.29 -10.36
N ILE A 131 -9.68 -15.03 -9.96
CA ILE A 131 -9.43 -13.91 -10.87
C ILE A 131 -8.00 -13.94 -11.41
N ILE A 132 -7.00 -14.10 -10.55
CA ILE A 132 -5.58 -14.13 -10.99
C ILE A 132 -5.35 -15.32 -11.93
N MET A 133 -5.86 -16.51 -11.61
CA MET A 133 -5.69 -17.68 -12.48
C MET A 133 -6.34 -17.49 -13.85
N LYS A 134 -7.55 -16.95 -13.91
CA LYS A 134 -8.22 -16.64 -15.19
C LYS A 134 -7.44 -15.59 -16.00
N MET A 135 -6.87 -14.58 -15.36
CA MET A 135 -6.08 -13.56 -16.04
C MET A 135 -4.77 -14.13 -16.61
N LEU A 136 -4.13 -15.06 -15.89
CA LEU A 136 -2.96 -15.79 -16.39
C LEU A 136 -3.31 -16.70 -17.57
N GLU A 137 -4.38 -17.48 -17.47
CA GLU A 137 -4.87 -18.37 -18.53
C GLU A 137 -5.23 -17.61 -19.81
N GLN A 138 -5.81 -16.43 -19.68
CA GLN A 138 -6.21 -15.58 -20.81
C GLN A 138 -5.07 -14.66 -21.33
N GLY A 139 -3.88 -14.73 -20.73
CA GLY A 139 -2.73 -13.96 -21.16
C GLY A 139 -2.77 -12.47 -20.82
N TYR A 140 -3.68 -12.04 -19.92
CA TYR A 140 -3.70 -10.66 -19.41
C TYR A 140 -2.59 -10.37 -18.42
N LEU A 141 -2.07 -11.40 -17.76
CA LEU A 141 -0.95 -11.32 -16.84
C LEU A 141 0.13 -12.34 -17.25
N ILE A 142 1.37 -11.98 -16.98
CA ILE A 142 2.51 -12.89 -16.96
C ILE A 142 2.91 -13.03 -15.49
N GLY A 143 2.97 -14.25 -14.99
CA GLY A 143 3.32 -14.55 -13.61
C GLY A 143 4.58 -15.41 -13.51
N ARG A 144 5.28 -15.27 -12.40
CA ARG A 144 6.33 -16.20 -11.95
C ARG A 144 6.15 -16.48 -10.46
N PRO A 145 6.69 -17.61 -9.95
CA PRO A 145 6.65 -17.91 -8.53
C PRO A 145 7.27 -16.79 -7.68
N GLY A 146 6.68 -16.53 -6.52
CA GLY A 146 7.23 -15.55 -5.58
C GLY A 146 8.61 -15.96 -5.04
N ASP A 147 8.90 -17.26 -5.02
CA ASP A 147 10.17 -17.82 -4.54
C ASP A 147 11.37 -17.44 -5.44
N ASP A 148 11.13 -16.93 -6.64
CA ASP A 148 12.18 -16.38 -7.50
C ASP A 148 12.80 -15.09 -6.94
N ASP A 149 12.08 -14.42 -6.01
CA ASP A 149 12.58 -13.25 -5.27
C ASP A 149 12.29 -13.37 -3.76
N PRO A 150 13.00 -14.25 -3.05
CA PRO A 150 12.81 -14.44 -1.60
C PRO A 150 13.08 -13.14 -0.82
N GLY A 151 13.96 -12.27 -1.33
CA GLY A 151 14.21 -10.96 -0.73
C GLY A 151 12.99 -10.02 -0.76
N ALA A 152 12.14 -10.12 -1.77
CA ALA A 152 10.88 -9.37 -1.80
C ALA A 152 9.93 -9.84 -0.69
N ILE A 153 9.83 -11.15 -0.48
CA ILE A 153 9.00 -11.77 0.55
C ILE A 153 9.52 -11.37 1.94
N GLU A 154 10.82 -11.50 2.17
CA GLU A 154 11.46 -11.12 3.44
C GLU A 154 11.26 -9.63 3.75
N LEU A 155 11.47 -8.76 2.78
CA LEU A 155 11.26 -7.32 2.93
C LEU A 155 9.80 -7.00 3.24
N MET A 156 8.86 -7.66 2.57
CA MET A 156 7.42 -7.52 2.83
C MET A 156 7.09 -7.91 4.29
N HIS A 157 7.61 -9.02 4.79
CA HIS A 157 7.43 -9.44 6.18
C HIS A 157 8.01 -8.42 7.16
N LYS A 158 9.25 -7.97 6.92
CA LYS A 158 9.91 -6.95 7.75
C LYS A 158 9.11 -5.65 7.83
N LEU A 159 8.59 -5.16 6.69
CA LEU A 159 7.78 -3.95 6.65
C LEU A 159 6.41 -4.14 7.31
N SER A 160 5.82 -5.32 7.19
CA SER A 160 4.56 -5.66 7.87
C SER A 160 4.74 -5.68 9.39
N GLN A 161 5.80 -6.31 9.90
CA GLN A 161 6.14 -6.30 11.33
C GLN A 161 6.38 -4.88 11.84
N LYS A 162 7.15 -4.06 11.09
CA LYS A 162 7.38 -2.66 11.44
C LYS A 162 6.09 -1.84 11.46
N SER A 163 5.13 -2.13 10.59
CA SER A 163 3.84 -1.44 10.60
C SER A 163 3.00 -1.87 11.79
N ARG A 164 3.00 -3.14 12.14
CA ARG A 164 2.28 -3.65 13.33
C ARG A 164 2.77 -3.02 14.62
N SER A 165 4.07 -2.73 14.75
CA SER A 165 4.62 -2.05 15.93
C SER A 165 4.18 -0.58 16.10
N ARG A 166 3.46 -0.02 15.13
CA ARG A 166 2.84 1.31 15.25
C ARG A 166 1.49 1.28 15.97
N TRP A 167 0.89 0.10 16.10
CA TRP A 167 -0.39 -0.04 16.78
C TRP A 167 -0.23 0.32 18.25
N PRO A 168 -1.02 1.25 18.80
CA PRO A 168 -0.85 1.68 20.19
C PRO A 168 -1.11 0.53 21.16
N ASP A 169 -0.29 0.40 22.20
CA ASP A 169 -0.41 -0.67 23.18
C ASP A 169 -1.79 -0.71 23.83
N PHE A 170 -2.37 0.47 24.15
CA PHE A 170 -3.72 0.54 24.73
C PHE A 170 -4.82 -0.06 23.83
N ALA A 171 -4.61 -0.10 22.52
CA ALA A 171 -5.57 -0.69 21.60
C ALA A 171 -5.60 -2.22 21.67
N TRP A 172 -4.54 -2.85 22.18
CA TRP A 172 -4.50 -4.29 22.45
C TRP A 172 -5.26 -4.65 23.74
N GLU A 173 -5.32 -3.72 24.68
CA GLU A 173 -6.01 -3.88 25.97
C GLU A 173 -7.55 -3.73 25.84
N GLN A 174 -8.02 -3.20 24.71
CA GLN A 174 -9.44 -3.00 24.42
C GLN A 174 -9.93 -3.94 23.30
N PRO A 175 -10.12 -5.22 23.57
CA PRO A 175 -10.50 -6.21 22.55
C PRO A 175 -11.84 -5.92 21.84
N ALA A 176 -12.70 -5.08 22.45
CA ALA A 176 -13.95 -4.64 21.83
C ALA A 176 -13.75 -3.73 20.59
N LEU A 177 -12.58 -3.12 20.44
CA LEU A 177 -12.22 -2.30 19.28
C LEU A 177 -11.60 -3.14 18.15
N LEU A 178 -11.15 -4.35 18.45
CA LEU A 178 -10.61 -5.28 17.46
C LEU A 178 -11.76 -6.08 16.85
N PRO A 179 -11.81 -6.23 15.51
CA PRO A 179 -12.78 -7.13 14.91
C PRO A 179 -12.52 -8.55 15.47
N THR A 180 -13.49 -9.08 16.21
CA THR A 180 -13.43 -10.46 16.66
C THR A 180 -13.38 -11.36 15.44
N ARG A 181 -12.25 -12.02 15.22
CA ARG A 181 -12.17 -13.13 14.25
C ARG A 181 -13.06 -14.25 14.79
N LYS A 182 -14.24 -14.43 14.22
CA LYS A 182 -14.99 -15.66 14.24
C LYS A 182 -14.84 -16.35 12.91
#